data_bb275c6c0a64a12dfbf41be51019811f
#
_entry.id   bb275c6c0a64a12dfbf41be51019811f
#
_cell.length_a   1.000
_cell.length_b   1.000
_cell.length_c   1.000
_cell.angle_alpha   90.00
_cell.angle_beta   90.00
_cell.angle_gamma   90.00
#
_symmetry.space_group_name_H-M   'P 1'
#
loop_
_entity.id
_entity.type
_entity.pdbx_description
1 polymer ?
#
loop_
_entity_poly.entity_id
_entity_poly.type
_entity_poly.pdbx_seq_one_letter_code
_entity_poly.pdbx_strand_id
1 'polypeptide(L)'
;AVLNAVLQVSSEFLDEVVVTALGIKREEKTLAYNIQKVNSESLNAVKDANFVNSLVGKVAGVQIQSGASGPGSSTRVVMRGMKSIEKNNAVLYVIDGVPMYNKSFGGVGGVMAEAVGSEAAADINPDDIESVNMLTGPSAAALYGSDAANGVIIINTKKGAEGKTTVTVSNNTTFSTAYMMPEMQDKYGASSGYSNWGDVLSSDYSYDPRKFFNTGTNVINSVSLSTGNSKNQTYISASTTNSTGIVPESKYNRYNFTARNTTKFAKDKLI
;
A
#
# COMPACT_ATOMS: atom_id res chain seq x y z
N ALA A 1 -23.66 -53.62 -10.69
CA ALA A 1 -23.73 -52.41 -11.46
C ALA A 1 -22.29 -51.80 -11.52
N VAL A 2 -21.70 -51.76 -12.72
CA VAL A 2 -20.38 -51.13 -12.95
C VAL A 2 -20.65 -49.66 -13.28
N LEU A 3 -20.21 -48.76 -12.42
CA LEU A 3 -20.32 -47.33 -12.63
C LEU A 3 -19.10 -46.87 -13.44
N ASN A 4 -19.29 -46.62 -14.72
CA ASN A 4 -18.27 -46.02 -15.57
C ASN A 4 -18.33 -44.50 -15.41
N ALA A 5 -17.49 -43.94 -14.56
CA ALA A 5 -17.28 -42.50 -14.47
C ALA A 5 -16.24 -42.09 -15.52
N VAL A 6 -16.66 -41.40 -16.57
CA VAL A 6 -15.74 -40.73 -17.51
C VAL A 6 -15.37 -39.38 -16.92
N LEU A 7 -14.15 -39.28 -16.42
CA LEU A 7 -13.56 -37.97 -16.00
C LEU A 7 -13.21 -37.20 -17.27
N GLN A 8 -13.96 -36.15 -17.56
CA GLN A 8 -13.54 -35.11 -18.50
C GLN A 8 -12.52 -34.22 -17.81
N VAL A 9 -11.34 -34.10 -18.38
CA VAL A 9 -10.36 -33.11 -17.95
C VAL A 9 -10.91 -31.73 -18.35
N SER A 10 -11.47 -31.02 -17.39
CA SER A 10 -11.79 -29.60 -17.55
C SER A 10 -10.48 -28.83 -17.43
N SER A 11 -9.83 -28.56 -18.55
CA SER A 11 -8.74 -27.60 -18.63
C SER A 11 -9.34 -26.20 -18.86
N GLU A 12 -10.03 -25.65 -17.86
CA GLU A 12 -10.18 -24.22 -17.77
C GLU A 12 -8.82 -23.65 -17.37
N PHE A 13 -7.99 -23.37 -18.37
CA PHE A 13 -6.86 -22.48 -18.19
C PHE A 13 -7.46 -21.10 -17.95
N LEU A 14 -7.54 -20.69 -16.70
CA LEU A 14 -7.70 -19.28 -16.35
C LEU A 14 -6.44 -18.59 -16.85
N ASP A 15 -6.49 -18.04 -18.05
CA ASP A 15 -5.42 -17.21 -18.58
C ASP A 15 -5.29 -15.99 -17.67
N GLU A 16 -4.26 -16.00 -16.83
CA GLU A 16 -4.01 -14.90 -15.92
C GLU A 16 -3.58 -13.67 -16.72
N VAL A 17 -4.50 -12.73 -16.82
CA VAL A 17 -4.28 -11.49 -17.55
C VAL A 17 -3.70 -10.47 -16.58
N VAL A 18 -2.56 -9.90 -16.94
CA VAL A 18 -1.92 -8.80 -16.22
C VAL A 18 -2.03 -7.51 -17.01
N VAL A 19 -2.18 -6.41 -16.29
CA VAL A 19 -2.15 -5.08 -16.90
C VAL A 19 -0.69 -4.65 -16.97
N THR A 20 -0.21 -4.40 -18.17
CA THR A 20 1.16 -3.94 -18.46
C THR A 20 1.20 -2.41 -18.59
N ALA A 21 2.29 -1.88 -19.13
CA ALA A 21 2.44 -0.46 -19.41
C ALA A 21 1.27 0.10 -20.22
N LEU A 22 0.92 1.35 -19.93
CA LEU A 22 -0.17 2.09 -20.58
C LEU A 22 -1.56 1.44 -20.42
N GLY A 23 -1.77 0.61 -19.40
CA GLY A 23 -3.06 -0.03 -19.16
C GLY A 23 -3.43 -1.16 -20.13
N ILE A 24 -2.49 -1.63 -20.94
CA ILE A 24 -2.72 -2.71 -21.91
C ILE A 24 -2.79 -4.04 -21.16
N LYS A 25 -3.88 -4.78 -21.38
CA LYS A 25 -4.05 -6.13 -20.85
C LYS A 25 -3.30 -7.13 -21.73
N ARG A 26 -2.44 -7.96 -21.13
CA ARG A 26 -1.72 -9.05 -21.80
C ARG A 26 -1.77 -10.30 -20.93
N GLU A 27 -1.73 -11.45 -21.56
CA GLU A 27 -1.56 -12.72 -20.86
C GLU A 27 -0.15 -12.79 -20.26
N GLU A 28 -0.03 -13.20 -19.01
CA GLU A 28 1.24 -13.29 -18.31
C GLU A 28 2.27 -14.15 -19.07
N LYS A 29 1.81 -15.23 -19.66
CA LYS A 29 2.62 -16.18 -20.46
C LYS A 29 3.27 -15.54 -21.69
N THR A 30 2.73 -14.43 -22.20
CA THR A 30 3.25 -13.74 -23.40
C THR A 30 4.31 -12.68 -23.06
N LEU A 31 4.56 -12.45 -21.77
CA LEU A 31 5.50 -11.41 -21.34
C LEU A 31 6.93 -11.98 -21.27
N ALA A 32 7.87 -11.23 -21.86
CA ALA A 32 9.30 -11.53 -21.80
C ALA A 32 9.94 -11.17 -20.44
N TYR A 33 9.17 -10.71 -19.46
CA TYR A 33 9.61 -10.27 -18.15
C TYR A 33 8.66 -10.73 -17.05
N ASN A 34 9.19 -10.91 -15.85
CA ASN A 34 8.42 -11.35 -14.69
C ASN A 34 7.63 -10.19 -14.09
N ILE A 35 6.32 -10.38 -13.93
CA ILE A 35 5.41 -9.51 -13.20
C ILE A 35 4.90 -10.27 -11.99
N GLN A 36 4.95 -9.62 -10.82
CA GLN A 36 4.28 -10.14 -9.64
C GLN A 36 2.96 -9.39 -9.44
N LYS A 37 1.87 -10.12 -9.41
CA LYS A 37 0.52 -9.58 -9.27
C LYS A 37 -0.02 -9.87 -7.88
N VAL A 38 -0.58 -8.85 -7.26
CA VAL A 38 -1.34 -8.95 -6.00
C VAL A 38 -2.76 -8.53 -6.26
N ASN A 39 -3.70 -9.44 -6.03
CA ASN A 39 -5.12 -9.19 -6.26
C ASN A 39 -5.76 -8.42 -5.09
N SER A 40 -6.88 -7.77 -5.37
CA SER A 40 -7.68 -6.99 -4.41
C SER A 40 -8.00 -7.78 -3.13
N GLU A 41 -8.36 -9.05 -3.23
CA GLU A 41 -8.68 -9.89 -2.07
C GLU A 41 -7.50 -10.00 -1.10
N SER A 42 -6.30 -10.24 -1.64
CA SER A 42 -5.08 -10.31 -0.83
C SER A 42 -4.72 -8.98 -0.20
N LEU A 43 -4.94 -7.85 -0.89
CA LEU A 43 -4.70 -6.52 -0.35
C LEU A 43 -5.65 -6.18 0.79
N ASN A 44 -6.92 -6.55 0.62
CA ASN A 44 -7.99 -6.20 1.56
C ASN A 44 -8.10 -7.15 2.76
N ALA A 45 -7.33 -8.24 2.79
CA ALA A 45 -7.29 -9.15 3.93
C ALA A 45 -6.83 -8.46 5.23
N VAL A 46 -5.84 -7.57 5.12
CA VAL A 46 -5.37 -6.71 6.23
C VAL A 46 -5.20 -5.32 5.66
N LYS A 47 -6.12 -4.41 6.01
CA LYS A 47 -6.09 -3.03 5.53
C LYS A 47 -5.28 -2.15 6.48
N ASP A 48 -4.48 -1.29 5.90
CA ASP A 48 -3.74 -0.25 6.60
C ASP A 48 -4.14 1.13 6.09
N ALA A 49 -3.87 2.19 6.85
CA ALA A 49 -4.11 3.56 6.42
C ALA A 49 -3.33 3.88 5.13
N ASN A 50 -2.12 3.33 4.99
CA ASN A 50 -1.37 3.32 3.75
C ASN A 50 -1.39 1.91 3.14
N PHE A 51 -2.08 1.73 2.00
CA PHE A 51 -2.24 0.41 1.36
C PHE A 51 -0.91 -0.26 1.00
N VAL A 52 0.17 0.51 0.83
CA VAL A 52 1.51 -0.02 0.54
C VAL A 52 2.00 -0.94 1.66
N ASN A 53 1.63 -0.65 2.91
CA ASN A 53 1.93 -1.52 4.05
C ASN A 53 1.24 -2.89 3.93
N SER A 54 0.06 -2.95 3.29
CA SER A 54 -0.65 -4.21 3.06
C SER A 54 0.07 -5.15 2.07
N LEU A 55 1.09 -4.67 1.36
CA LEU A 55 1.93 -5.46 0.46
C LEU A 55 3.07 -6.20 1.16
N VAL A 56 3.35 -5.87 2.44
CA VAL A 56 4.42 -6.51 3.22
C VAL A 56 4.22 -8.02 3.25
N GLY A 57 5.27 -8.76 2.89
CA GLY A 57 5.27 -10.22 2.88
C GLY A 57 4.50 -10.88 1.73
N LYS A 58 3.84 -10.12 0.85
CA LYS A 58 3.06 -10.65 -0.28
C LYS A 58 3.82 -10.66 -1.60
N VAL A 59 4.95 -9.97 -1.65
CA VAL A 59 5.75 -9.79 -2.87
C VAL A 59 7.20 -10.15 -2.60
N ALA A 60 7.76 -11.00 -3.44
CA ALA A 60 9.15 -11.43 -3.30
C ALA A 60 10.14 -10.34 -3.76
N GLY A 61 11.24 -10.17 -3.00
CA GLY A 61 12.29 -9.21 -3.37
C GLY A 61 11.94 -7.74 -3.17
N VAL A 62 10.88 -7.45 -2.41
CA VAL A 62 10.45 -6.09 -2.06
C VAL A 62 10.59 -5.90 -0.55
N GLN A 63 11.31 -4.85 -0.18
CA GLN A 63 11.42 -4.39 1.20
C GLN A 63 10.51 -3.18 1.39
N ILE A 64 9.61 -3.28 2.33
CA ILE A 64 8.64 -2.23 2.65
C ILE A 64 8.87 -1.84 4.11
N GLN A 65 9.16 -0.57 4.33
CA GLN A 65 9.39 0.00 5.65
C GLN A 65 8.39 1.13 5.87
N SER A 66 7.50 0.93 6.82
CA SER A 66 6.58 1.99 7.26
C SER A 66 7.35 3.09 8.01
N GLY A 67 6.95 4.33 7.82
CA GLY A 67 7.53 5.46 8.53
C GLY A 67 7.24 5.41 10.03
N ALA A 68 8.16 5.93 10.82
CA ALA A 68 8.03 6.00 12.28
C ALA A 68 7.16 7.17 12.77
N SER A 69 6.70 8.06 11.88
CA SER A 69 5.98 9.28 12.24
C SER A 69 4.50 9.06 12.63
N GLY A 70 4.07 7.80 12.73
CA GLY A 70 2.70 7.45 13.12
C GLY A 70 1.75 7.22 11.95
N PRO A 71 0.43 7.29 12.19
CA PRO A 71 -0.57 7.02 11.15
C PRO A 71 -0.44 7.96 9.95
N GLY A 72 -0.60 7.42 8.74
CA GLY A 72 -0.48 8.20 7.50
C GLY A 72 0.95 8.57 7.10
N SER A 73 1.97 8.05 7.81
CA SER A 73 3.36 8.25 7.42
C SER A 73 3.67 7.60 6.08
N SER A 74 4.64 8.16 5.35
CA SER A 74 5.11 7.59 4.08
C SER A 74 5.76 6.22 4.31
N THR A 75 5.66 5.38 3.31
CA THR A 75 6.23 4.04 3.31
C THR A 75 7.37 3.97 2.30
N ARG A 76 8.54 3.58 2.74
CA ARG A 76 9.68 3.37 1.85
C ARG A 76 9.60 1.98 1.21
N VAL A 77 9.55 1.94 -0.10
CA VAL A 77 9.57 0.69 -0.87
C VAL A 77 10.86 0.61 -1.67
N VAL A 78 11.60 -0.47 -1.47
CA VAL A 78 12.85 -0.76 -2.19
C VAL A 78 12.75 -2.14 -2.84
N MET A 79 13.01 -2.22 -4.13
CA MET A 79 13.00 -3.48 -4.88
C MET A 79 14.43 -3.96 -5.15
N ARG A 80 14.70 -5.24 -4.80
CA ARG A 80 16.01 -5.91 -5.01
C ARG A 80 17.19 -5.19 -4.35
N GLY A 81 16.96 -4.58 -3.18
CA GLY A 81 17.98 -3.91 -2.38
C GLY A 81 18.32 -2.48 -2.86
N MET A 82 19.09 -1.80 -2.04
CA MET A 82 19.57 -0.44 -2.34
C MET A 82 20.66 -0.47 -3.42
N LYS A 83 20.48 0.35 -4.45
CA LYS A 83 21.40 0.42 -5.60
C LYS A 83 22.33 1.63 -5.53
N SER A 84 21.95 2.67 -4.82
CA SER A 84 22.70 3.91 -4.70
C SER A 84 22.77 4.37 -3.26
N ILE A 85 23.91 4.90 -2.86
CA ILE A 85 24.13 5.53 -1.55
C ILE A 85 23.64 6.98 -1.58
N GLU A 86 23.80 7.68 -2.70
CA GLU A 86 23.49 9.10 -2.81
C GLU A 86 22.11 9.38 -3.44
N LYS A 87 21.65 8.48 -4.33
CA LYS A 87 20.41 8.69 -5.08
C LYS A 87 19.23 7.99 -4.42
N ASN A 88 18.04 8.49 -4.72
CA ASN A 88 16.79 7.87 -4.31
C ASN A 88 16.71 6.42 -4.83
N ASN A 89 16.43 5.48 -3.93
CA ASN A 89 16.20 4.07 -4.23
C ASN A 89 14.71 3.71 -4.26
N ALA A 90 13.82 4.70 -4.16
CA ALA A 90 12.39 4.49 -4.16
C ALA A 90 11.89 4.01 -5.53
N VAL A 91 10.84 3.22 -5.51
CA VAL A 91 10.13 2.74 -6.70
C VAL A 91 9.26 3.84 -7.29
N LEU A 92 8.97 3.74 -8.59
CA LEU A 92 7.99 4.59 -9.26
C LEU A 92 6.58 3.99 -9.06
N TYR A 93 5.62 4.83 -8.75
CA TYR A 93 4.20 4.45 -8.74
C TYR A 93 3.53 4.87 -10.04
N VAL A 94 2.72 3.98 -10.59
CA VAL A 94 1.92 4.23 -11.78
C VAL A 94 0.48 3.87 -11.47
N ILE A 95 -0.42 4.84 -11.55
CA ILE A 95 -1.83 4.67 -11.25
C ILE A 95 -2.62 4.75 -12.55
N ASP A 96 -3.32 3.68 -12.91
CA ASP A 96 -4.07 3.59 -14.17
C ASP A 96 -3.29 4.02 -15.43
N GLY A 97 -1.99 3.73 -15.44
CA GLY A 97 -1.09 4.08 -16.55
C GLY A 97 -0.42 5.46 -16.44
N VAL A 98 -0.77 6.28 -15.45
CA VAL A 98 -0.16 7.60 -15.21
C VAL A 98 0.93 7.48 -14.16
N PRO A 99 2.19 7.83 -14.50
CA PRO A 99 3.27 7.82 -13.52
C PRO A 99 3.09 8.95 -12.49
N MET A 100 3.21 8.59 -11.22
CA MET A 100 3.16 9.51 -10.11
C MET A 100 4.57 9.70 -9.55
N TYR A 101 5.04 10.93 -9.59
CA TYR A 101 6.35 11.24 -9.04
C TYR A 101 6.28 11.27 -7.51
N ASN A 102 6.87 10.28 -6.91
CA ASN A 102 7.02 10.18 -5.46
C ASN A 102 8.27 10.96 -5.03
N LYS A 103 8.22 12.28 -5.15
CA LYS A 103 9.24 13.14 -4.56
C LYS A 103 8.81 13.41 -3.12
N SER A 104 9.46 12.75 -2.18
CA SER A 104 9.44 13.23 -0.82
C SER A 104 9.94 14.68 -0.84
N PHE A 105 9.08 15.61 -0.47
CA PHE A 105 9.43 17.01 -0.24
C PHE A 105 10.27 17.11 1.04
N GLY A 106 11.44 16.50 1.03
CA GLY A 106 12.43 16.59 2.07
C GLY A 106 13.63 17.31 1.49
N GLY A 107 13.91 18.49 2.00
CA GLY A 107 15.00 19.33 1.50
C GLY A 107 16.35 18.65 1.54
N VAL A 108 17.18 19.03 0.62
CA VAL A 108 18.62 18.80 0.56
C VAL A 108 19.22 19.05 1.93
N GLY A 109 19.73 18.02 2.57
CA GLY A 109 20.57 18.28 3.72
C GLY A 109 20.54 17.24 4.83
N GLY A 110 21.38 16.25 4.70
CA GLY A 110 21.89 15.47 5.82
C GLY A 110 20.97 14.41 6.40
N VAL A 111 21.58 13.46 7.02
CA VAL A 111 21.05 12.24 7.63
C VAL A 111 19.90 12.46 8.65
N MET A 112 19.55 13.71 8.97
CA MET A 112 18.57 14.07 9.98
C MET A 112 17.34 14.85 9.47
N ALA A 113 17.20 15.09 8.18
CA ALA A 113 16.17 15.99 7.66
C ALA A 113 15.31 15.38 6.54
N GLU A 114 15.08 14.09 6.54
CA GLU A 114 13.97 13.56 5.75
C GLU A 114 12.66 13.93 6.48
N ALA A 115 12.11 15.06 6.09
CA ALA A 115 10.70 15.31 6.36
C ALA A 115 9.93 14.16 5.70
N VAL A 116 9.28 13.36 6.52
CA VAL A 116 8.45 12.25 6.08
C VAL A 116 7.23 12.87 5.40
N GLY A 117 7.38 13.19 4.12
CA GLY A 117 6.29 13.70 3.29
C GLY A 117 5.21 12.62 3.09
N SER A 118 3.99 13.04 2.81
CA SER A 118 2.98 12.09 2.38
C SER A 118 3.32 11.57 0.99
N GLU A 119 3.13 10.29 0.79
CA GLU A 119 3.32 9.60 -0.46
C GLU A 119 2.02 9.68 -1.26
N ALA A 120 2.06 10.18 -2.51
CA ALA A 120 0.85 10.30 -3.33
C ALA A 120 0.11 8.97 -3.52
N ALA A 121 0.84 7.86 -3.50
CA ALA A 121 0.25 6.53 -3.54
C ALA A 121 -0.53 6.19 -2.25
N ALA A 122 -0.14 6.76 -1.10
CA ALA A 122 -0.84 6.51 0.16
C ALA A 122 -2.26 7.09 0.21
N ASP A 123 -2.57 8.03 -0.70
CA ASP A 123 -3.88 8.68 -0.73
C ASP A 123 -4.97 7.82 -1.41
N ILE A 124 -4.61 6.68 -2.00
CA ILE A 124 -5.57 5.78 -2.64
C ILE A 124 -6.28 4.94 -1.57
N ASN A 125 -7.61 4.84 -1.72
CA ASN A 125 -8.39 3.92 -0.91
C ASN A 125 -8.07 2.46 -1.31
N PRO A 126 -7.67 1.58 -0.37
CA PRO A 126 -7.41 0.16 -0.67
C PRO A 126 -8.59 -0.55 -1.34
N ASP A 127 -9.82 -0.18 -0.99
CA ASP A 127 -11.03 -0.79 -1.56
C ASP A 127 -11.25 -0.44 -3.04
N ASP A 128 -10.66 0.64 -3.53
CA ASP A 128 -10.75 1.05 -4.94
C ASP A 128 -9.70 0.35 -5.82
N ILE A 129 -8.76 -0.40 -5.23
CA ILE A 129 -7.73 -1.11 -5.97
C ILE A 129 -8.28 -2.44 -6.51
N GLU A 130 -8.14 -2.67 -7.80
CA GLU A 130 -8.44 -3.94 -8.48
C GLU A 130 -7.25 -4.91 -8.40
N SER A 131 -6.05 -4.40 -8.70
CA SER A 131 -4.81 -5.17 -8.66
C SER A 131 -3.59 -4.27 -8.53
N VAL A 132 -2.53 -4.81 -7.95
CA VAL A 132 -1.21 -4.19 -7.92
C VAL A 132 -0.24 -5.12 -8.64
N ASN A 133 0.42 -4.59 -9.66
CA ASN A 133 1.43 -5.31 -10.43
C ASN A 133 2.81 -4.70 -10.18
N MET A 134 3.80 -5.52 -9.95
CA MET A 134 5.16 -5.08 -9.67
C MET A 134 6.12 -5.53 -10.75
N LEU A 135 6.80 -4.55 -11.35
CA LEU A 135 7.85 -4.78 -12.33
C LEU A 135 9.20 -4.38 -11.72
N THR A 136 10.16 -5.25 -11.89
CA THR A 136 11.49 -5.04 -11.32
C THR A 136 12.53 -4.71 -12.39
N GLY A 137 13.46 -3.82 -12.06
CA GLY A 137 14.69 -3.60 -12.79
C GLY A 137 14.57 -3.11 -14.24
N PRO A 138 15.33 -3.72 -15.17
CA PRO A 138 15.43 -3.25 -16.56
C PRO A 138 14.09 -3.21 -17.30
N SER A 139 13.20 -4.14 -17.02
CA SER A 139 11.88 -4.19 -17.64
C SER A 139 11.01 -2.98 -17.29
N ALA A 140 11.10 -2.53 -16.05
CA ALA A 140 10.42 -1.33 -15.61
C ALA A 140 10.99 -0.08 -16.30
N ALA A 141 12.33 0.02 -16.39
CA ALA A 141 13.01 1.13 -17.05
C ALA A 141 12.73 1.19 -18.57
N ALA A 142 12.60 0.03 -19.21
CA ALA A 142 12.23 -0.04 -20.63
C ALA A 142 10.83 0.49 -20.92
N LEU A 143 9.89 0.36 -19.96
CA LEU A 143 8.49 0.79 -20.12
C LEU A 143 8.24 2.22 -19.67
N TYR A 144 8.91 2.67 -18.60
CA TYR A 144 8.65 3.94 -17.93
C TYR A 144 9.86 4.87 -17.83
N GLY A 145 10.96 4.51 -18.49
CA GLY A 145 12.17 5.34 -18.53
C GLY A 145 13.06 5.22 -17.28
N SER A 146 13.98 6.19 -17.15
CA SER A 146 15.00 6.21 -16.08
C SER A 146 14.44 6.26 -14.67
N ASP A 147 13.29 6.91 -14.48
CA ASP A 147 12.65 7.07 -13.17
C ASP A 147 12.16 5.73 -12.60
N ALA A 148 11.95 4.75 -13.48
CA ALA A 148 11.58 3.39 -13.15
C ALA A 148 12.77 2.43 -12.94
N ALA A 149 14.01 2.92 -12.96
CA ALA A 149 15.21 2.07 -12.83
C ALA A 149 15.23 1.25 -11.53
N ASN A 150 14.61 1.74 -10.47
CA ASN A 150 14.49 1.04 -9.18
C ASN A 150 13.31 0.06 -9.12
N GLY A 151 12.46 0.04 -10.13
CA GLY A 151 11.25 -0.74 -10.22
C GLY A 151 9.99 0.12 -10.28
N VAL A 152 8.87 -0.51 -10.64
CA VAL A 152 7.56 0.14 -10.76
C VAL A 152 6.50 -0.66 -10.02
N ILE A 153 5.64 0.04 -9.31
CA ILE A 153 4.40 -0.48 -8.76
C ILE A 153 3.25 0.09 -9.60
N ILE A 154 2.58 -0.78 -10.36
CA ILE A 154 1.45 -0.42 -11.20
C ILE A 154 0.18 -0.74 -10.42
N ILE A 155 -0.61 0.28 -10.14
CA ILE A 155 -1.86 0.21 -9.40
C ILE A 155 -2.99 0.37 -10.42
N ASN A 156 -3.85 -0.63 -10.49
CA ASN A 156 -5.05 -0.57 -11.30
C ASN A 156 -6.25 -0.36 -10.39
N THR A 157 -7.02 0.68 -10.66
CA THR A 157 -8.23 0.96 -9.90
C THR A 157 -9.44 0.25 -10.49
N LYS A 158 -10.43 -0.03 -9.64
CA LYS A 158 -11.68 -0.68 -10.03
C LYS A 158 -12.44 0.16 -11.06
N LYS A 159 -13.07 -0.55 -11.98
CA LYS A 159 -13.95 0.00 -13.01
C LYS A 159 -15.37 -0.46 -12.77
N GLY A 160 -16.33 0.23 -13.36
CA GLY A 160 -17.69 -0.28 -13.44
C GLY A 160 -17.72 -1.65 -14.14
N ALA A 161 -18.53 -2.56 -13.65
CA ALA A 161 -18.71 -3.87 -14.24
C ALA A 161 -20.02 -3.94 -15.02
N GLU A 162 -20.03 -4.72 -16.11
CA GLU A 162 -21.23 -5.06 -16.83
C GLU A 162 -22.11 -6.00 -16.01
N GLY A 163 -23.41 -5.76 -15.96
CA GLY A 163 -24.37 -6.64 -15.31
C GLY A 163 -25.16 -5.93 -14.22
N LYS A 164 -25.46 -6.66 -13.15
CA LYS A 164 -26.25 -6.15 -12.02
C LYS A 164 -25.51 -5.08 -11.25
N THR A 165 -26.23 -4.04 -10.84
CA THR A 165 -25.72 -3.04 -9.94
C THR A 165 -25.30 -3.69 -8.61
N THR A 166 -24.06 -3.49 -8.24
CA THR A 166 -23.47 -4.02 -6.99
C THR A 166 -23.11 -2.87 -6.07
N VAL A 167 -23.60 -2.93 -4.85
CA VAL A 167 -23.20 -2.03 -3.76
C VAL A 167 -22.36 -2.82 -2.77
N THR A 168 -21.17 -2.33 -2.47
CA THR A 168 -20.28 -2.93 -1.48
C THR A 168 -20.07 -1.95 -0.35
N VAL A 169 -20.28 -2.40 0.88
CA VAL A 169 -19.99 -1.66 2.10
C VAL A 169 -18.92 -2.42 2.88
N SER A 170 -17.88 -1.73 3.29
CA SER A 170 -16.75 -2.31 4.00
C SER A 170 -16.40 -1.48 5.22
N ASN A 171 -16.14 -2.15 6.33
CA ASN A 171 -15.57 -1.57 7.54
C ASN A 171 -14.35 -2.40 7.94
N ASN A 172 -13.28 -1.73 8.31
CA ASN A 172 -12.11 -2.36 8.92
C ASN A 172 -11.69 -1.53 10.13
N THR A 173 -11.61 -2.15 11.28
CA THR A 173 -11.18 -1.52 12.53
C THR A 173 -10.00 -2.28 13.11
N THR A 174 -8.89 -1.59 13.32
CA THR A 174 -7.65 -2.16 13.86
C THR A 174 -7.27 -1.42 15.13
N PHE A 175 -6.81 -2.16 16.14
CA PHE A 175 -6.26 -1.63 17.38
C PHE A 175 -4.78 -1.93 17.45
N SER A 176 -3.98 -0.96 17.88
CA SER A 176 -2.53 -1.07 18.00
C SER A 176 -2.08 -0.66 19.39
N THR A 177 -1.20 -1.45 19.99
CA THR A 177 -0.62 -1.16 21.30
C THR A 177 0.90 -1.29 21.24
N ALA A 178 1.62 -0.58 22.11
CA ALA A 178 3.05 -0.75 22.26
C ALA A 178 3.35 -2.17 22.79
N TYR A 179 3.97 -3.01 21.95
CA TYR A 179 4.22 -4.42 22.28
C TYR A 179 5.56 -4.62 22.99
N MET A 180 6.63 -4.06 22.47
CA MET A 180 7.99 -4.26 22.97
C MET A 180 8.56 -2.94 23.48
N MET A 181 9.01 -2.93 24.72
CA MET A 181 9.66 -1.79 25.34
C MET A 181 11.03 -2.19 25.84
N PRO A 182 12.05 -1.31 25.71
CA PRO A 182 13.34 -1.55 26.31
C PRO A 182 13.23 -1.60 27.83
N GLU A 183 13.96 -2.52 28.42
CA GLU A 183 14.13 -2.52 29.89
C GLU A 183 15.00 -1.33 30.26
N MET A 184 14.45 -0.48 31.11
CA MET A 184 15.16 0.70 31.63
C MET A 184 15.78 0.36 32.97
N GLN A 185 17.00 0.84 33.20
CA GLN A 185 17.62 0.76 34.53
C GLN A 185 16.90 1.71 35.51
N ASP A 186 16.74 1.29 36.75
CA ASP A 186 16.01 1.97 37.81
C ASP A 186 16.86 2.24 39.08
N LYS A 187 18.13 1.86 39.06
CA LYS A 187 19.03 1.92 40.22
C LYS A 187 19.91 3.16 40.31
N TYR A 188 20.21 3.76 39.15
CA TYR A 188 21.10 4.91 39.07
C TYR A 188 20.37 6.13 38.54
N GLY A 189 20.62 7.28 39.12
CA GLY A 189 20.12 8.55 38.66
C GLY A 189 20.87 9.07 37.43
N ALA A 190 20.42 10.21 36.90
CA ALA A 190 21.09 10.91 35.82
C ALA A 190 22.27 11.71 36.36
N SER A 191 23.47 11.56 35.79
CA SER A 191 24.63 12.40 36.11
C SER A 191 24.62 13.72 35.33
N SER A 192 23.89 13.76 34.21
CA SER A 192 23.63 14.94 33.39
C SER A 192 22.35 14.72 32.60
N GLY A 193 21.83 15.72 31.90
CA GLY A 193 20.61 15.59 31.09
C GLY A 193 20.64 14.51 30.00
N TYR A 194 21.80 13.91 29.73
CA TYR A 194 22.01 12.89 28.69
C TYR A 194 22.67 11.60 29.18
N SER A 195 22.94 11.47 30.49
CA SER A 195 23.64 10.31 31.05
C SER A 195 22.84 9.69 32.19
N ASN A 196 22.62 8.38 32.11
CA ASN A 196 21.82 7.59 33.08
C ASN A 196 22.67 6.88 34.14
N TRP A 197 23.96 7.16 34.24
CA TRP A 197 24.87 6.49 35.15
C TRP A 197 25.45 7.48 36.18
N GLY A 198 24.57 8.05 36.99
CA GLY A 198 24.92 8.91 38.12
C GLY A 198 24.96 8.16 39.42
N ASP A 199 24.68 8.86 40.52
CA ASP A 199 24.66 8.29 41.85
C ASP A 199 23.55 7.24 42.02
N VAL A 200 23.73 6.32 42.94
CA VAL A 200 22.70 5.34 43.28
C VAL A 200 21.50 6.08 43.88
N LEU A 201 20.33 5.80 43.33
CA LEU A 201 19.08 6.33 43.84
C LEU A 201 18.80 5.83 45.25
N SER A 202 18.31 6.75 46.10
CA SER A 202 17.96 6.41 47.51
C SER A 202 16.68 5.59 47.62
N SER A 203 15.90 5.51 46.54
CA SER A 203 14.71 4.66 46.41
C SER A 203 14.57 4.21 44.96
N ASP A 204 14.04 2.99 44.75
CA ASP A 204 13.78 2.48 43.41
C ASP A 204 12.80 3.40 42.67
N TYR A 205 13.25 3.92 41.52
CA TYR A 205 12.43 4.72 40.65
C TYR A 205 11.74 3.82 39.63
N SER A 206 10.47 3.61 39.80
CA SER A 206 9.67 2.81 38.88
C SER A 206 8.92 3.69 37.90
N TYR A 207 9.53 4.00 36.78
CA TYR A 207 8.86 4.59 35.62
C TYR A 207 8.54 3.51 34.59
N ASP A 208 7.27 3.31 34.30
CA ASP A 208 6.85 2.44 33.21
C ASP A 208 6.59 3.28 31.95
N PRO A 209 7.49 3.20 30.94
CA PRO A 209 7.35 3.97 29.70
C PRO A 209 6.09 3.58 28.91
N ARG A 210 5.46 2.45 29.19
CA ARG A 210 4.20 2.04 28.55
C ARG A 210 3.05 3.00 28.85
N LYS A 211 3.10 3.67 30.01
CA LYS A 211 2.07 4.65 30.43
C LYS A 211 2.02 5.89 29.56
N PHE A 212 3.08 6.14 28.79
CA PHE A 212 3.10 7.25 27.81
C PHE A 212 2.28 6.94 26.58
N PHE A 213 2.17 5.67 26.20
CA PHE A 213 1.52 5.27 24.96
C PHE A 213 0.03 4.99 25.15
N ASN A 214 -0.74 5.44 24.18
CA ASN A 214 -2.18 5.15 24.07
C ASN A 214 -2.41 3.88 23.23
N THR A 215 -3.64 3.39 23.25
CA THR A 215 -4.08 2.43 22.24
C THR A 215 -4.39 3.18 20.96
N GLY A 216 -3.63 2.92 19.91
CA GLY A 216 -3.90 3.43 18.57
C GLY A 216 -5.11 2.74 17.96
N THR A 217 -5.90 3.46 17.18
CA THR A 217 -7.05 2.93 16.44
C THR A 217 -6.97 3.35 14.99
N ASN A 218 -7.35 2.45 14.09
CA ASN A 218 -7.47 2.76 12.67
C ASN A 218 -8.82 2.24 12.17
N VAL A 219 -9.70 3.13 11.76
CA VAL A 219 -11.05 2.82 11.29
C VAL A 219 -11.17 3.26 9.84
N ILE A 220 -11.37 2.30 8.96
CA ILE A 220 -11.55 2.52 7.52
C ILE A 220 -12.97 2.10 7.17
N ASN A 221 -13.77 3.04 6.68
CA ASN A 221 -15.11 2.77 6.17
C ASN A 221 -15.14 3.10 4.68
N SER A 222 -15.74 2.24 3.89
CA SER A 222 -15.92 2.50 2.46
C SER A 222 -17.27 2.00 1.96
N VAL A 223 -17.80 2.75 0.98
CA VAL A 223 -18.98 2.38 0.21
C VAL A 223 -18.64 2.52 -1.25
N SER A 224 -18.94 1.53 -2.04
CA SER A 224 -18.77 1.58 -3.49
C SER A 224 -20.00 1.07 -4.22
N LEU A 225 -20.26 1.68 -5.38
CA LEU A 225 -21.30 1.34 -6.32
C LEU A 225 -20.65 1.01 -7.66
N SER A 226 -20.90 -0.17 -8.18
CA SER A 226 -20.51 -0.60 -9.52
C SER A 226 -21.76 -0.96 -10.32
N THR A 227 -21.92 -0.33 -11.47
CA THR A 227 -23.05 -0.59 -12.37
C THR A 227 -22.62 -0.40 -13.82
N GLY A 228 -23.29 -1.05 -14.74
CA GLY A 228 -23.00 -0.83 -16.14
C GLY A 228 -23.68 -1.80 -17.10
N ASN A 229 -23.56 -1.45 -18.35
CA ASN A 229 -23.92 -2.28 -19.49
C ASN A 229 -22.75 -2.38 -20.47
N SER A 230 -22.92 -3.03 -21.61
CA SER A 230 -21.89 -3.19 -22.63
C SER A 230 -21.33 -1.89 -23.19
N LYS A 231 -22.07 -0.77 -23.08
CA LYS A 231 -21.68 0.55 -23.61
C LYS A 231 -21.23 1.54 -22.55
N ASN A 232 -21.78 1.46 -21.36
CA ASN A 232 -21.49 2.41 -20.28
C ASN A 232 -21.27 1.65 -18.97
N GLN A 233 -20.17 1.93 -18.30
CA GLN A 233 -19.80 1.34 -17.01
C GLN A 233 -19.43 2.45 -16.04
N THR A 234 -20.04 2.45 -14.88
CA THR A 234 -19.82 3.47 -13.84
C THR A 234 -19.40 2.82 -12.54
N TYR A 235 -18.37 3.38 -11.96
CA TYR A 235 -17.89 3.05 -10.60
C TYR A 235 -17.85 4.33 -9.77
N ILE A 236 -18.43 4.30 -8.60
CA ILE A 236 -18.42 5.41 -7.65
C ILE A 236 -18.06 4.83 -6.29
N SER A 237 -17.16 5.48 -5.57
CA SER A 237 -16.82 5.11 -4.19
C SER A 237 -16.65 6.34 -3.30
N ALA A 238 -16.90 6.14 -2.02
CA ALA A 238 -16.59 7.08 -0.97
C ALA A 238 -15.98 6.32 0.21
N SER A 239 -14.92 6.87 0.80
CA SER A 239 -14.30 6.25 1.98
C SER A 239 -13.80 7.27 2.98
N THR A 240 -13.74 6.83 4.23
CA THR A 240 -13.16 7.59 5.34
C THR A 240 -12.13 6.72 6.04
N THR A 241 -10.98 7.29 6.33
CA THR A 241 -9.94 6.70 7.18
C THR A 241 -9.73 7.62 8.37
N ASN A 242 -10.02 7.13 9.55
CA ASN A 242 -9.80 7.84 10.81
C ASN A 242 -8.81 7.02 11.64
N SER A 243 -7.65 7.55 11.88
CA SER A 243 -6.59 6.86 12.58
C SER A 243 -6.01 7.70 13.71
N THR A 244 -5.83 7.07 14.86
CA THR A 244 -5.10 7.62 16.00
C THR A 244 -3.88 6.77 16.24
N GLY A 245 -2.72 7.41 16.45
CA GLY A 245 -1.48 6.71 16.75
C GLY A 245 -1.38 6.25 18.20
N ILE A 246 -0.40 5.41 18.47
CA ILE A 246 -0.03 5.03 19.83
C ILE A 246 0.62 6.18 20.60
N VAL A 247 1.25 7.13 19.90
CA VAL A 247 1.80 8.36 20.50
C VAL A 247 0.64 9.33 20.72
N PRO A 248 0.53 9.95 21.91
CA PRO A 248 -0.49 10.95 22.21
C PRO A 248 -0.52 12.06 21.15
N GLU A 249 -1.70 12.60 20.86
CA GLU A 249 -1.97 13.68 19.89
C GLU A 249 -1.66 13.35 18.42
N SER A 250 -1.24 12.13 18.10
CA SER A 250 -1.04 11.70 16.71
C SER A 250 -2.37 11.26 16.09
N LYS A 251 -2.87 12.04 15.12
CA LYS A 251 -4.15 11.78 14.44
C LYS A 251 -3.97 11.93 12.92
N TYR A 252 -4.67 11.08 12.18
CA TYR A 252 -4.71 11.13 10.73
C TYR A 252 -6.13 10.89 10.24
N ASN A 253 -6.66 11.81 9.45
CA ASN A 253 -7.98 11.68 8.84
C ASN A 253 -7.86 11.86 7.33
N ARG A 254 -8.47 10.96 6.57
CA ARG A 254 -8.52 11.01 5.12
C ARG A 254 -9.92 10.72 4.63
N TYR A 255 -10.36 11.47 3.65
CA TYR A 255 -11.64 11.31 2.98
C TYR A 255 -11.39 11.17 1.48
N ASN A 256 -11.83 10.09 0.89
CA ASN A 256 -11.69 9.83 -0.53
C ASN A 256 -13.07 9.78 -1.20
N PHE A 257 -13.13 10.35 -2.38
CA PHE A 257 -14.26 10.21 -3.28
C PHE A 257 -13.73 9.90 -4.67
N THR A 258 -14.20 8.81 -5.26
CA THR A 258 -13.80 8.37 -6.60
C THR A 258 -15.04 8.21 -7.47
N ALA A 259 -15.01 8.78 -8.66
CA ALA A 259 -16.03 8.57 -9.68
C ALA A 259 -15.36 8.27 -11.01
N ARG A 260 -15.71 7.14 -11.60
CA ARG A 260 -15.17 6.69 -12.89
C ARG A 260 -16.29 6.23 -13.78
N ASN A 261 -16.35 6.81 -14.96
CA ASN A 261 -17.27 6.39 -16.01
C ASN A 261 -16.48 6.01 -17.26
N THR A 262 -16.79 4.87 -17.82
CA THR A 262 -16.20 4.39 -19.07
C THR A 262 -17.34 4.19 -20.06
N THR A 263 -17.33 4.94 -21.16
CA THR A 263 -18.34 4.87 -22.20
C THR A 263 -17.71 4.54 -23.54
N LYS A 264 -18.20 3.51 -24.20
CA LYS A 264 -17.75 3.08 -25.52
C LYS A 264 -18.60 3.73 -26.61
N PHE A 265 -17.95 4.42 -27.52
CA PHE A 265 -18.59 5.07 -28.66
C PHE A 265 -18.19 4.43 -30.00
N ALA A 266 -18.93 4.69 -31.04
CA ALA A 266 -18.60 4.33 -32.42
C ALA A 266 -18.23 2.84 -32.60
N LYS A 267 -19.07 1.93 -32.13
CA LYS A 267 -18.87 0.48 -32.23
C LYS A 267 -17.52 0.05 -31.62
N ASP A 268 -17.25 0.52 -30.40
CA ASP A 268 -16.04 0.23 -29.62
C ASP A 268 -14.71 0.77 -30.19
N LYS A 269 -14.77 1.70 -31.13
CA LYS A 269 -13.57 2.34 -31.70
C LYS A 269 -13.05 3.52 -30.88
N LEU A 270 -13.87 4.06 -29.97
CA LEU A 270 -13.54 5.15 -29.03
C LEU A 270 -13.99 4.78 -27.62
N ILE A 271 -13.10 4.92 -26.66
CA ILE A 271 -13.33 4.69 -25.21
C ILE A 271 -12.97 5.94 -24.45
#